data_cf8e511c605ff3cdbc6bdd149333b208
#
_entry.id   cf8e511c605ff3cdbc6bdd149333b208
#
_cell.length_a   1.000
_cell.length_b   1.000
_cell.length_c   1.000
_cell.angle_alpha   90.00
_cell.angle_beta   90.00
_cell.angle_gamma   90.00
#
_symmetry.space_group_name_H-M   'P 1'
#
loop_
_entity.id
_entity.type
_entity.pdbx_description
1 polymer ?
#
loop_
_entity_poly.entity_id
_entity_poly.type
_entity_poly.pdbx_seq_one_letter_code
_entity_poly.pdbx_strand_id
1 'polypeptide(L)'
;MSQNQQIAKALAAATDTAALEIGVDILDRVPVMFKEQFPDKRALIVADENTWRAAGEAVYAYLQQAGVECEKPYIFTDKELHAEWKFIEMLGEQLAATDAIAVSVGSGTINDLCKLCSYHQNRQY
;
A
#
# COMPACT_ATOMS: atom_id res chain seq x y z
N MET A 1 -25.60 -5.44 -14.63
CA MET A 1 -24.45 -4.51 -14.58
C MET A 1 -23.17 -5.22 -14.96
N SER A 2 -22.32 -4.58 -15.74
CA SER A 2 -20.97 -5.06 -16.00
C SER A 2 -20.12 -4.93 -14.73
N GLN A 3 -18.99 -5.63 -14.70
CA GLN A 3 -18.04 -5.53 -13.58
C GLN A 3 -17.55 -4.08 -13.41
N ASN A 4 -17.26 -3.39 -14.51
CA ASN A 4 -16.80 -2.01 -14.45
C ASN A 4 -17.87 -1.05 -13.90
N GLN A 5 -19.14 -1.29 -14.23
CA GLN A 5 -20.24 -0.50 -13.69
C GLN A 5 -20.44 -0.74 -12.20
N GLN A 6 -20.29 -2.00 -11.76
CA GLN A 6 -20.36 -2.34 -10.34
C GLN A 6 -19.22 -1.70 -9.54
N ILE A 7 -18.02 -1.70 -10.07
CA ILE A 7 -16.85 -1.06 -9.44
C ILE A 7 -17.06 0.45 -9.35
N ALA A 8 -17.51 1.08 -10.44
CA ALA A 8 -17.75 2.52 -10.45
C ALA A 8 -18.81 2.92 -9.43
N LYS A 9 -19.88 2.13 -9.30
CA LYS A 9 -20.95 2.37 -8.33
C LYS A 9 -20.45 2.22 -6.90
N ALA A 10 -19.68 1.16 -6.62
CA ALA A 10 -19.10 0.92 -5.30
C ALA A 10 -18.12 2.04 -4.93
N LEU A 11 -17.28 2.47 -5.85
CA LEU A 11 -16.32 3.54 -5.64
C LEU A 11 -17.01 4.87 -5.35
N ALA A 12 -18.08 5.18 -6.08
CA ALA A 12 -18.85 6.40 -5.87
C ALA A 12 -19.52 6.41 -4.49
N ALA A 13 -19.86 5.25 -3.93
CA ALA A 13 -20.46 5.12 -2.61
C ALA A 13 -19.41 5.08 -1.48
N ALA A 14 -18.14 4.83 -1.80
CA ALA A 14 -17.07 4.77 -0.81
C ALA A 14 -16.67 6.17 -0.35
N THR A 15 -16.41 6.32 0.95
CA THR A 15 -15.98 7.62 1.50
C THR A 15 -14.47 7.73 1.63
N ASP A 16 -13.76 6.60 1.75
CA ASP A 16 -12.33 6.57 2.05
C ASP A 16 -11.46 6.08 0.88
N THR A 17 -12.07 5.48 -0.13
CA THR A 17 -11.36 4.94 -1.29
C THR A 17 -11.42 5.93 -2.44
N ALA A 18 -10.26 6.40 -2.90
CA ALA A 18 -10.17 7.39 -3.97
C ALA A 18 -10.15 6.76 -5.37
N ALA A 19 -9.53 5.59 -5.52
CA ALA A 19 -9.40 4.91 -6.81
C ALA A 19 -9.34 3.41 -6.63
N LEU A 20 -9.81 2.67 -7.63
CA LEU A 20 -9.82 1.21 -7.64
C LEU A 20 -9.64 0.68 -9.06
N GLU A 21 -8.69 -0.22 -9.26
CA GLU A 21 -8.51 -0.97 -10.50
C GLU A 21 -8.48 -2.46 -10.19
N ILE A 22 -9.14 -3.26 -11.00
CA ILE A 22 -9.17 -4.72 -10.91
C ILE A 22 -8.84 -5.30 -12.28
N GLY A 23 -7.94 -6.28 -12.33
CA GLY A 23 -7.57 -6.94 -13.57
C GLY A 23 -6.57 -8.05 -13.33
N VAL A 24 -6.09 -8.64 -14.42
CA VAL A 24 -5.06 -9.68 -14.42
C VAL A 24 -3.75 -9.03 -14.87
N ASP A 25 -2.66 -9.31 -14.15
CA ASP A 25 -1.32 -8.79 -14.45
C ASP A 25 -1.27 -7.25 -14.54
N ILE A 26 -1.90 -6.57 -13.59
CA ILE A 26 -1.99 -5.11 -13.57
C ILE A 26 -1.03 -4.43 -12.59
N LEU A 27 -0.02 -5.14 -12.09
CA LEU A 27 0.96 -4.54 -11.17
C LEU A 27 1.68 -3.33 -11.79
N ASP A 28 1.83 -3.32 -13.10
CA ASP A 28 2.43 -2.18 -13.81
C ASP A 28 1.56 -0.91 -13.76
N ARG A 29 0.30 -1.01 -13.33
CA ARG A 29 -0.58 0.13 -13.13
C ARG A 29 -0.35 0.84 -11.78
N VAL A 30 0.34 0.19 -10.84
CA VAL A 30 0.60 0.75 -9.52
C VAL A 30 1.31 2.12 -9.60
N PRO A 31 2.39 2.28 -10.38
CA PRO A 31 3.05 3.59 -10.47
C PRO A 31 2.15 4.69 -11.01
N VAL A 32 1.29 4.38 -11.98
CA VAL A 32 0.36 5.35 -12.57
C VAL A 32 -0.63 5.82 -11.50
N MET A 33 -1.25 4.88 -10.79
CA MET A 33 -2.19 5.19 -9.72
C MET A 33 -1.51 5.97 -8.58
N PHE A 34 -0.31 5.55 -8.19
CA PHE A 34 0.42 6.24 -7.13
C PHE A 34 0.72 7.69 -7.50
N LYS A 35 1.21 7.94 -8.71
CA LYS A 35 1.52 9.30 -9.16
C LYS A 35 0.28 10.18 -9.28
N GLU A 36 -0.84 9.61 -9.69
CA GLU A 36 -2.12 10.34 -9.80
C GLU A 36 -2.65 10.74 -8.43
N GLN A 37 -2.58 9.84 -7.45
CA GLN A 37 -3.14 10.08 -6.12
C GLN A 37 -2.17 10.82 -5.20
N PHE A 38 -0.86 10.61 -5.35
CA PHE A 38 0.16 11.15 -4.46
C PHE A 38 1.30 11.80 -5.25
N PRO A 39 1.02 12.89 -5.98
CA PRO A 39 2.06 13.54 -6.77
C PRO A 39 3.21 14.04 -5.88
N ASP A 40 4.44 13.81 -6.35
CA ASP A 40 5.68 14.23 -5.67
C ASP A 40 5.90 13.60 -4.28
N LYS A 41 5.20 12.50 -3.96
CA LYS A 41 5.40 11.78 -2.72
C LYS A 41 6.32 10.56 -2.93
N ARG A 42 6.98 10.16 -1.86
CA ARG A 42 7.75 8.92 -1.81
C ARG A 42 6.84 7.76 -1.43
N ALA A 43 7.26 6.55 -1.79
CA ALA A 43 6.56 5.34 -1.44
C ALA A 43 7.35 4.53 -0.41
N LEU A 44 6.65 3.97 0.57
CA LEU A 44 7.18 2.99 1.50
C LEU A 44 6.39 1.70 1.33
N ILE A 45 7.00 0.69 0.72
CA ILE A 45 6.34 -0.60 0.57
C ILE A 45 6.33 -1.33 1.90
N VAL A 46 5.17 -1.81 2.30
CA VAL A 46 4.97 -2.60 3.52
C VAL A 46 4.45 -3.97 3.10
N ALA A 47 5.16 -5.02 3.49
CA ALA A 47 4.85 -6.40 3.10
C ALA A 47 5.32 -7.36 4.20
N ASP A 48 4.95 -8.63 4.09
CA ASP A 48 5.63 -9.71 4.78
C ASP A 48 6.56 -10.44 3.81
N GLU A 49 7.31 -11.43 4.29
CA GLU A 49 8.28 -12.13 3.45
C GLU A 49 7.62 -12.82 2.25
N ASN A 50 6.42 -13.40 2.45
CA ASN A 50 5.70 -14.10 1.38
C ASN A 50 5.17 -13.13 0.34
N THR A 51 4.54 -12.05 0.77
CA THR A 51 3.95 -11.07 -0.16
C THR A 51 5.02 -10.23 -0.85
N TRP A 52 6.16 -10.03 -0.21
CA TRP A 52 7.30 -9.40 -0.86
C TRP A 52 7.77 -10.23 -2.06
N ARG A 53 7.95 -11.53 -1.87
CA ARG A 53 8.35 -12.43 -2.96
C ARG A 53 7.28 -12.57 -4.04
N ALA A 54 6.01 -12.59 -3.63
CA ALA A 54 4.90 -12.78 -4.57
C ALA A 54 4.65 -11.55 -5.44
N ALA A 55 4.74 -10.36 -4.89
CA ALA A 55 4.37 -9.13 -5.59
C ALA A 55 5.14 -7.88 -5.16
N GLY A 56 5.54 -7.77 -3.89
CA GLY A 56 6.15 -6.55 -3.35
C GLY A 56 7.42 -6.14 -4.08
N GLU A 57 8.27 -7.09 -4.39
CA GLU A 57 9.51 -6.84 -5.13
C GLU A 57 9.23 -6.26 -6.52
N ALA A 58 8.23 -6.80 -7.21
CA ALA A 58 7.82 -6.30 -8.52
C ALA A 58 7.23 -4.90 -8.43
N VAL A 59 6.38 -4.64 -7.44
CA VAL A 59 5.81 -3.30 -7.20
C VAL A 59 6.93 -2.29 -6.93
N TYR A 60 7.89 -2.65 -6.11
CA TYR A 60 9.05 -1.80 -5.83
C TYR A 60 9.82 -1.45 -7.10
N ALA A 61 10.09 -2.46 -7.93
CA ALA A 61 10.79 -2.26 -9.20
C ALA A 61 10.00 -1.38 -10.17
N TYR A 62 8.69 -1.59 -10.29
CA TYR A 62 7.84 -0.77 -11.15
C TYR A 62 7.81 0.69 -10.69
N LEU A 63 7.70 0.94 -9.38
CA LEU A 63 7.70 2.30 -8.85
C LEU A 63 9.03 3.00 -9.15
N GLN A 64 10.15 2.33 -8.95
CA GLN A 64 11.47 2.89 -9.24
C GLN A 64 11.65 3.18 -10.73
N GLN A 65 11.24 2.27 -11.60
CA GLN A 65 11.32 2.45 -13.05
C GLN A 65 10.48 3.64 -13.52
N ALA A 66 9.39 3.93 -12.84
CA ALA A 66 8.52 5.05 -13.16
C ALA A 66 9.00 6.38 -12.56
N GLY A 67 10.13 6.39 -11.87
CA GLY A 67 10.69 7.60 -11.28
C GLY A 67 10.12 7.97 -9.91
N VAL A 68 9.36 7.09 -9.27
CA VAL A 68 8.88 7.30 -7.90
C VAL A 68 10.01 7.00 -6.93
N GLU A 69 10.33 7.96 -6.07
CA GLU A 69 11.29 7.73 -5.00
C GLU A 69 10.70 6.77 -3.97
N CYS A 70 11.46 5.74 -3.61
CA CYS A 70 11.03 4.74 -2.64
C CYS A 70 11.98 4.72 -1.46
N GLU A 71 11.40 4.64 -0.25
CA GLU A 71 12.16 4.32 0.94
C GLU A 71 12.53 2.83 0.90
N LYS A 72 13.46 2.42 1.76
CA LYS A 72 13.77 1.01 1.91
C LYS A 72 12.48 0.26 2.32
N PRO A 73 12.09 -0.79 1.59
CA PRO A 73 10.86 -1.52 1.93
C PRO A 73 10.88 -2.04 3.36
N TYR A 74 9.73 -1.96 4.03
CA TYR A 74 9.55 -2.51 5.36
C TYR A 74 8.89 -3.88 5.26
N ILE A 75 9.61 -4.92 5.64
CA ILE A 75 9.16 -6.30 5.50
C ILE A 75 9.06 -6.94 6.87
N PHE A 76 7.84 -7.31 7.27
CA PHE A 76 7.63 -8.06 8.50
C PHE A 76 8.16 -9.47 8.35
N THR A 77 8.95 -9.90 9.33
CA THR A 77 9.56 -11.24 9.33
C THR A 77 8.88 -12.20 10.31
N ASP A 78 7.92 -11.73 11.08
CA ASP A 78 7.18 -12.53 12.03
C ASP A 78 6.27 -13.53 11.31
N LYS A 79 6.32 -14.80 11.71
CA LYS A 79 5.53 -15.86 11.10
C LYS A 79 4.04 -15.76 11.41
N GLU A 80 3.71 -15.21 12.57
CA GLU A 80 2.33 -15.01 13.02
C GLU A 80 2.02 -13.52 13.10
N LEU A 81 1.91 -12.89 11.94
CA LEU A 81 1.61 -11.47 11.86
C LEU A 81 0.10 -11.24 12.06
N HIS A 82 -0.23 -10.43 13.04
CA HIS A 82 -1.60 -10.02 13.35
C HIS A 82 -1.66 -8.51 13.51
N ALA A 83 -2.86 -7.94 13.47
CA ALA A 83 -3.05 -6.51 13.71
C ALA A 83 -2.98 -6.20 15.22
N GLU A 84 -1.87 -6.55 15.84
CA GLU A 84 -1.59 -6.34 17.26
C GLU A 84 -0.80 -5.06 17.48
N TRP A 85 -0.91 -4.52 18.69
CA TRP A 85 -0.30 -3.23 19.04
C TRP A 85 1.20 -3.19 18.79
N LYS A 86 1.94 -4.28 19.07
CA LYS A 86 3.39 -4.29 18.84
C LYS A 86 3.77 -4.07 17.38
N PHE A 87 2.99 -4.64 16.44
CA PHE A 87 3.25 -4.45 15.02
C PHE A 87 2.84 -3.05 14.56
N ILE A 88 1.79 -2.50 15.14
CA ILE A 88 1.38 -1.11 14.89
C ILE A 88 2.47 -0.15 15.35
N GLU A 89 3.07 -0.38 16.51
CA GLU A 89 4.19 0.44 16.99
C GLU A 89 5.42 0.30 16.10
N MET A 90 5.78 -0.92 15.70
CA MET A 90 6.93 -1.17 14.82
C MET A 90 6.78 -0.44 13.49
N LEU A 91 5.64 -0.56 12.84
CA LEU A 91 5.39 0.14 11.58
C LEU A 91 5.26 1.64 11.80
N GLY A 92 4.65 2.05 12.90
CA GLY A 92 4.51 3.46 13.26
C GLY A 92 5.84 4.19 13.37
N GLU A 93 6.85 3.54 13.94
CA GLU A 93 8.21 4.10 14.01
C GLU A 93 8.80 4.32 12.62
N GLN A 94 8.58 3.39 11.69
CA GLN A 94 9.05 3.51 10.32
C GLN A 94 8.35 4.66 9.59
N LEU A 95 7.04 4.78 9.75
CA LEU A 95 6.28 5.86 9.12
C LEU A 95 6.63 7.23 9.71
N ALA A 96 6.85 7.30 11.02
CA ALA A 96 7.19 8.56 11.68
C ALA A 96 8.56 9.11 11.24
N ALA A 97 9.45 8.24 10.77
CA ALA A 97 10.78 8.62 10.31
C ALA A 97 10.79 9.20 8.89
N THR A 98 9.68 9.16 8.17
CA THR A 98 9.59 9.62 6.79
C THR A 98 8.21 10.21 6.51
N ASP A 99 8.09 10.98 5.42
CA ASP A 99 6.80 11.48 4.92
C ASP A 99 6.23 10.59 3.80
N ALA A 100 6.85 9.44 3.55
CA ALA A 100 6.43 8.53 2.49
C ALA A 100 5.01 7.99 2.72
N ILE A 101 4.35 7.67 1.61
CA ILE A 101 3.02 7.05 1.62
C ILE A 101 3.20 5.53 1.70
N ALA A 102 2.53 4.90 2.65
CA ALA A 102 2.57 3.45 2.78
C ALA A 102 1.85 2.78 1.61
N VAL A 103 2.55 1.85 0.95
CA VAL A 103 2.00 1.01 -0.11
C VAL A 103 1.93 -0.41 0.43
N SER A 104 0.75 -0.83 0.84
CA SER A 104 0.56 -2.16 1.41
C SER A 104 0.47 -3.21 0.32
N VAL A 105 1.34 -4.21 0.40
CA VAL A 105 1.34 -5.35 -0.51
C VAL A 105 1.16 -6.62 0.30
N GLY A 106 -0.03 -7.17 0.29
CA GLY A 106 -0.28 -8.38 1.06
C GLY A 106 -1.74 -8.64 1.37
N SER A 107 -1.91 -9.42 2.42
CA SER A 107 -3.22 -9.82 2.93
C SER A 107 -3.93 -8.69 3.66
N GLY A 108 -5.14 -8.97 4.16
CA GLY A 108 -5.89 -8.05 4.99
C GLY A 108 -5.14 -7.58 6.22
N THR A 109 -4.29 -8.43 6.83
CA THR A 109 -3.49 -8.06 7.99
C THR A 109 -2.52 -6.92 7.65
N ILE A 110 -1.80 -7.00 6.53
CA ILE A 110 -0.89 -5.94 6.09
C ILE A 110 -1.68 -4.66 5.82
N ASN A 111 -2.80 -4.77 5.13
CA ASN A 111 -3.66 -3.62 4.87
C ASN A 111 -4.16 -2.97 6.16
N ASP A 112 -4.62 -3.77 7.12
CA ASP A 112 -5.10 -3.26 8.41
C ASP A 112 -4.00 -2.54 9.19
N LEU A 113 -2.78 -3.08 9.21
CA LEU A 113 -1.65 -2.44 9.86
C LEU A 113 -1.32 -1.09 9.23
N CYS A 114 -1.27 -1.03 7.90
CA CYS A 114 -1.01 0.23 7.20
C CYS A 114 -2.12 1.26 7.44
N LYS A 115 -3.37 0.82 7.41
CA LYS A 115 -4.52 1.68 7.67
C LYS A 115 -4.49 2.27 9.07
N LEU A 116 -4.28 1.44 10.09
CA LEU A 116 -4.24 1.88 11.48
C LEU A 116 -3.07 2.82 11.74
N CYS A 117 -1.87 2.47 11.28
CA CYS A 117 -0.69 3.30 11.47
C CYS A 117 -0.83 4.65 10.77
N SER A 118 -1.33 4.65 9.56
CA SER A 118 -1.52 5.88 8.79
C SER A 118 -2.58 6.77 9.44
N TYR A 119 -3.67 6.17 9.91
CA TYR A 119 -4.71 6.89 10.65
C TYR A 119 -4.15 7.57 11.90
N HIS A 120 -3.37 6.84 12.70
CA HIS A 120 -2.79 7.40 13.93
C HIS A 120 -1.82 8.55 13.67
N GLN A 121 -1.24 8.62 12.49
CA GLN A 121 -0.31 9.69 12.11
C GLN A 121 -0.93 10.72 11.17
N ASN A 122 -2.25 10.67 10.98
CA ASN A 122 -2.96 11.58 10.08
C ASN A 122 -2.43 11.53 8.64
N ARG A 123 -2.17 10.33 8.14
CA ARG A 123 -1.63 10.11 6.80
C ARG A 123 -2.56 9.32 5.91
N GLN A 124 -2.38 9.50 4.61
CA GLN A 124 -2.92 8.63 3.58
C GLN A 124 -2.06 7.38 3.40
N TYR A 125 -2.59 6.37 2.75
CA TYR A 125 -1.88 5.14 2.44
C TYR A 125 -2.39 4.51 1.14
#